data_b4032d86ed45acf5e743f08055db723d
#
_entry.id   b4032d86ed45acf5e743f08055db723d
#
_cell.length_a   1.000
_cell.length_b   1.000
_cell.length_c   1.000
_cell.angle_alpha   90.00
_cell.angle_beta   90.00
_cell.angle_gamma   90.00
#
_symmetry.space_group_name_H-M   'P 1'
#
loop_
_entity.id
_entity.type
_entity.pdbx_description
1 polymer ?
#
loop_
_entity_poly.entity_id
_entity_poly.type
_entity_poly.pdbx_seq_one_letter_code
_entity_poly.pdbx_strand_id
1 'polypeptide(L)'
;MAALDGGVAGLAVASGQTASAYSIQNVARAGDNIVSSAHLYGGTYNQFKNNLKEMGIEVRFVDPTDPNNFESATDDKTRAYFAETLPNPKLQVFPIAEVADIGRKHGIPLIVDNTAAPVLCRPFDHGAAVTTYSTTKYIGGHGTTIGGLILDGGNFDWGGAGADRQPALNTPDPCY
;
A
#
# COMPACT_ATOMS: atom_id res chain seq x y z
N MET A 1 -3.42 16.69 -3.61
CA MET A 1 -3.83 15.28 -3.87
C MET A 1 -4.72 14.77 -2.74
N ALA A 2 -4.36 14.88 -1.43
CA ALA A 2 -5.24 14.39 -0.38
C ALA A 2 -6.69 14.88 -0.52
N ALA A 3 -6.91 16.18 -0.72
CA ALA A 3 -8.24 16.74 -0.94
C ALA A 3 -8.95 16.21 -2.20
N LEU A 4 -8.21 15.84 -3.26
CA LEU A 4 -8.80 15.28 -4.48
C LEU A 4 -9.22 13.82 -4.28
N ASP A 5 -8.44 13.06 -3.52
CA ASP A 5 -8.72 11.65 -3.24
C ASP A 5 -9.70 11.45 -2.06
N GLY A 6 -9.99 12.50 -1.30
CA GLY A 6 -10.80 12.42 -0.08
C GLY A 6 -10.03 11.95 1.16
N GLY A 7 -8.69 12.04 1.13
CA GLY A 7 -7.83 11.71 2.26
C GLY A 7 -7.66 12.87 3.25
N VAL A 8 -7.15 12.55 4.45
CA VAL A 8 -6.98 13.50 5.57
C VAL A 8 -5.59 14.10 5.64
N ALA A 9 -4.57 13.40 5.11
CA ALA A 9 -3.18 13.85 5.15
C ALA A 9 -2.39 13.37 3.92
N GLY A 10 -1.23 14.00 3.69
CA GLY A 10 -0.33 13.61 2.62
C GLY A 10 1.12 13.99 2.91
N LEU A 11 2.04 13.10 2.50
CA LEU A 11 3.48 13.26 2.59
C LEU A 11 4.09 13.21 1.20
N ALA A 12 4.81 14.27 0.81
CA ALA A 12 5.62 14.28 -0.40
C ALA A 12 6.97 13.60 -0.15
N VAL A 13 7.38 12.76 -1.07
CA VAL A 13 8.64 12.00 -1.01
C VAL A 13 9.37 12.05 -2.36
N ALA A 14 10.62 11.60 -2.37
CA ALA A 14 11.51 11.74 -3.51
C ALA A 14 11.09 10.98 -4.78
N SER A 15 10.31 9.89 -4.65
CA SER A 15 9.85 9.09 -5.80
C SER A 15 8.68 8.20 -5.44
N GLY A 16 8.00 7.63 -6.44
CA GLY A 16 6.98 6.59 -6.22
C GLY A 16 7.54 5.35 -5.54
N GLN A 17 8.77 4.94 -5.85
CA GLN A 17 9.43 3.82 -5.17
C GLN A 17 9.68 4.13 -3.68
N THR A 18 10.04 5.37 -3.34
CA THR A 18 10.14 5.81 -1.95
C THR A 18 8.78 5.79 -1.27
N ALA A 19 7.71 6.20 -1.98
CA ALA A 19 6.35 6.16 -1.43
C ALA A 19 5.93 4.72 -1.09
N SER A 20 6.13 3.77 -1.99
CA SER A 20 5.83 2.35 -1.75
C SER A 20 6.68 1.77 -0.61
N ALA A 21 8.00 2.05 -0.59
CA ALA A 21 8.89 1.57 0.47
C ALA A 21 8.48 2.11 1.85
N TYR A 22 8.27 3.42 1.98
CA TYR A 22 7.97 4.05 3.27
C TYR A 22 6.60 3.65 3.80
N SER A 23 5.59 3.48 2.92
CA SER A 23 4.27 3.02 3.35
C SER A 23 4.34 1.61 3.98
N ILE A 24 5.21 0.73 3.48
CA ILE A 24 5.41 -0.60 4.05
C ILE A 24 6.29 -0.55 5.31
N GLN A 25 7.43 0.15 5.26
CA GLN A 25 8.37 0.24 6.38
C GLN A 25 7.77 0.92 7.61
N ASN A 26 6.75 1.75 7.42
CA ASN A 26 6.03 2.38 8.53
C ASN A 26 5.21 1.36 9.35
N VAL A 27 4.73 0.30 8.74
CA VAL A 27 3.85 -0.69 9.38
C VAL A 27 4.50 -2.05 9.61
N ALA A 28 5.51 -2.42 8.84
CA ALA A 28 6.18 -3.73 8.93
C ALA A 28 7.64 -3.59 9.36
N ARG A 29 8.12 -4.55 10.14
CA ARG A 29 9.49 -4.66 10.66
C ARG A 29 10.09 -6.01 10.26
N ALA A 30 11.39 -6.21 10.52
CA ALA A 30 12.04 -7.51 10.35
C ALA A 30 11.28 -8.61 11.12
N GLY A 31 10.95 -9.69 10.42
CA GLY A 31 10.13 -10.80 10.93
C GLY A 31 8.64 -10.70 10.63
N ASP A 32 8.16 -9.55 10.16
CA ASP A 32 6.80 -9.38 9.65
C ASP A 32 6.68 -9.75 8.17
N ASN A 33 5.45 -9.82 7.69
CA ASN A 33 5.16 -9.97 6.26
C ASN A 33 4.07 -9.03 5.78
N ILE A 34 4.01 -8.88 4.46
CA ILE A 34 2.88 -8.29 3.74
C ILE A 34 2.38 -9.24 2.67
N VAL A 35 1.10 -9.15 2.32
CA VAL A 35 0.54 -9.83 1.15
C VAL A 35 0.40 -8.82 0.02
N SER A 36 0.99 -9.11 -1.12
CA SER A 36 1.00 -8.21 -2.27
C SER A 36 0.44 -8.87 -3.51
N SER A 37 -0.28 -8.09 -4.32
CA SER A 37 -0.57 -8.49 -5.69
C SER A 37 0.72 -8.90 -6.41
N ALA A 38 0.67 -9.98 -7.20
CA ALA A 38 1.74 -10.33 -8.12
C ALA A 38 1.74 -9.46 -9.39
N HIS A 39 0.65 -8.75 -9.64
CA HIS A 39 0.51 -7.82 -10.78
C HIS A 39 0.93 -6.42 -10.31
N LEU A 40 2.19 -6.08 -10.53
CA LEU A 40 2.80 -4.80 -10.14
C LEU A 40 3.70 -4.28 -11.26
N TYR A 41 3.96 -3.00 -11.21
CA TYR A 41 5.08 -2.39 -11.92
C TYR A 41 6.39 -3.11 -11.56
N GLY A 42 7.22 -3.40 -12.56
CA GLY A 42 8.43 -4.19 -12.37
C GLY A 42 9.39 -3.64 -11.32
N GLY A 43 9.49 -2.32 -11.17
CA GLY A 43 10.28 -1.67 -10.13
C GLY A 43 9.77 -1.99 -8.72
N THR A 44 8.46 -1.91 -8.51
CA THR A 44 7.82 -2.25 -7.22
C THR A 44 7.96 -3.73 -6.90
N TYR A 45 7.72 -4.59 -7.91
CA TYR A 45 7.93 -6.03 -7.74
C TYR A 45 9.35 -6.37 -7.31
N ASN A 46 10.36 -5.80 -7.98
CA ASN A 46 11.76 -6.03 -7.63
C ASN A 46 12.14 -5.46 -6.26
N GLN A 47 11.64 -4.27 -5.92
CA GLN A 47 11.84 -3.67 -4.60
C GLN A 47 11.28 -4.58 -3.48
N PHE A 48 10.08 -5.12 -3.67
CA PHE A 48 9.44 -5.99 -2.70
C PHE A 48 10.14 -7.33 -2.61
N LYS A 49 10.45 -7.94 -3.75
CA LYS A 49 11.11 -9.25 -3.81
C LYS A 49 12.52 -9.27 -3.23
N ASN A 50 13.27 -8.19 -3.41
CA ASN A 50 14.68 -8.14 -3.07
C ASN A 50 14.94 -7.22 -1.85
N ASN A 51 14.63 -5.92 -1.94
CA ASN A 51 15.01 -4.96 -0.91
C ASN A 51 14.25 -5.18 0.41
N LEU A 52 12.93 -5.42 0.39
CA LEU A 52 12.18 -5.71 1.62
C LEU A 52 12.65 -7.03 2.25
N LYS A 53 12.97 -8.03 1.43
CA LYS A 53 13.54 -9.29 1.91
C LYS A 53 14.88 -9.09 2.64
N GLU A 54 15.76 -8.24 2.11
CA GLU A 54 17.04 -7.90 2.77
C GLU A 54 16.82 -7.17 4.10
N MET A 55 15.70 -6.45 4.22
CA MET A 55 15.27 -5.80 5.47
C MET A 55 14.57 -6.77 6.44
N GLY A 56 14.46 -8.05 6.08
CA GLY A 56 13.80 -9.06 6.89
C GLY A 56 12.28 -9.05 6.83
N ILE A 57 11.68 -8.32 5.89
CA ILE A 57 10.23 -8.29 5.65
C ILE A 57 9.90 -9.26 4.53
N GLU A 58 9.09 -10.29 4.82
CA GLU A 58 8.60 -11.23 3.81
C GLU A 58 7.51 -10.59 2.95
N VAL A 59 7.56 -10.81 1.64
CA VAL A 59 6.47 -10.43 0.74
C VAL A 59 5.86 -11.67 0.09
N ARG A 60 4.59 -11.90 0.34
CA ARG A 60 3.80 -12.99 -0.23
C ARG A 60 3.03 -12.47 -1.42
N PHE A 61 3.49 -12.84 -2.62
CA PHE A 61 2.84 -12.45 -3.86
C PHE A 61 1.68 -13.40 -4.17
N VAL A 62 0.50 -12.84 -4.43
CA VAL A 62 -0.72 -13.58 -4.76
C VAL A 62 -1.32 -13.12 -6.09
N ASP A 63 -2.07 -13.99 -6.73
CA ASP A 63 -2.88 -13.62 -7.89
C ASP A 63 -4.06 -12.74 -7.44
N PRO A 64 -4.14 -11.47 -7.89
CA PRO A 64 -5.18 -10.54 -7.45
C PRO A 64 -6.53 -10.77 -8.12
N THR A 65 -6.66 -11.73 -9.03
CA THR A 65 -7.92 -12.05 -9.73
C THR A 65 -8.96 -12.65 -8.79
N ASP A 66 -8.51 -13.31 -7.72
CA ASP A 66 -9.36 -13.79 -6.64
C ASP A 66 -8.98 -13.09 -5.33
N PRO A 67 -9.85 -12.22 -4.77
CA PRO A 67 -9.60 -11.53 -3.50
C PRO A 67 -9.28 -12.49 -2.32
N ASN A 68 -9.84 -13.72 -2.33
CA ASN A 68 -9.60 -14.71 -1.28
C ASN A 68 -8.13 -15.16 -1.19
N ASN A 69 -7.34 -14.96 -2.24
CA ASN A 69 -5.92 -15.26 -2.21
C ASN A 69 -5.17 -14.37 -1.19
N PHE A 70 -5.65 -13.13 -0.95
CA PHE A 70 -5.09 -12.27 0.10
C PHE A 70 -5.38 -12.85 1.48
N GLU A 71 -6.60 -13.29 1.74
CA GLU A 71 -6.96 -13.92 3.01
C GLU A 71 -6.17 -15.21 3.25
N SER A 72 -6.07 -16.07 2.23
CA SER A 72 -5.37 -17.36 2.32
C SER A 72 -3.88 -17.22 2.60
N ALA A 73 -3.25 -16.10 2.20
CA ALA A 73 -1.85 -15.81 2.44
C ALA A 73 -1.59 -15.05 3.75
N THR A 74 -2.66 -14.71 4.49
CA THR A 74 -2.60 -13.92 5.72
C THR A 74 -2.25 -14.80 6.93
N ASP A 75 -1.40 -14.29 7.81
CA ASP A 75 -1.11 -14.86 9.13
C ASP A 75 -0.97 -13.77 10.21
N ASP A 76 -0.56 -14.14 11.42
CA ASP A 76 -0.44 -13.21 12.55
C ASP A 76 0.66 -12.15 12.37
N LYS A 77 1.58 -12.36 11.43
CA LYS A 77 2.67 -11.44 11.11
C LYS A 77 2.35 -10.53 9.93
N THR A 78 1.21 -10.69 9.29
CA THR A 78 0.81 -9.87 8.15
C THR A 78 0.43 -8.46 8.62
N ARG A 79 1.10 -7.43 8.09
CA ARG A 79 0.93 -6.02 8.49
C ARG A 79 0.19 -5.17 7.49
N ALA A 80 0.25 -5.50 6.22
CA ALA A 80 -0.45 -4.76 5.17
C ALA A 80 -0.76 -5.64 3.97
N TYR A 81 -1.76 -5.23 3.20
CA TYR A 81 -1.98 -5.64 1.82
C TYR A 81 -1.49 -4.54 0.87
N PHE A 82 -0.95 -4.94 -0.28
CA PHE A 82 -0.48 -3.98 -1.29
C PHE A 82 -0.93 -4.40 -2.70
N ALA A 83 -1.40 -3.40 -3.48
CA ALA A 83 -1.74 -3.59 -4.89
C ALA A 83 -1.64 -2.28 -5.68
N GLU A 84 -1.73 -2.38 -7.00
CA GLU A 84 -1.90 -1.23 -7.92
C GLU A 84 -3.33 -1.20 -8.46
N THR A 85 -3.94 -0.03 -8.55
CA THR A 85 -5.29 0.15 -9.11
C THR A 85 -5.39 -0.42 -10.52
N LEU A 86 -4.41 -0.07 -11.36
CA LEU A 86 -4.22 -0.53 -12.73
C LEU A 86 -2.75 -0.92 -12.91
N PRO A 87 -2.39 -2.20 -12.69
CA PRO A 87 -1.01 -2.64 -12.72
C PRO A 87 -0.40 -2.57 -14.13
N ASN A 88 0.82 -2.05 -14.21
CA ASN A 88 1.60 -2.05 -15.43
C ASN A 88 2.47 -3.32 -15.51
N PRO A 89 2.38 -4.18 -16.56
CA PRO A 89 1.65 -3.97 -17.83
C PRO A 89 0.27 -4.66 -17.93
N LYS A 90 -0.20 -5.34 -16.89
CA LYS A 90 -1.41 -6.19 -16.96
C LYS A 90 -2.71 -5.41 -17.19
N LEU A 91 -2.80 -4.17 -16.66
CA LEU A 91 -3.96 -3.27 -16.79
C LEU A 91 -5.29 -3.86 -16.28
N GLN A 92 -5.22 -4.91 -15.50
CA GLN A 92 -6.39 -5.53 -14.87
C GLN A 92 -6.84 -4.71 -13.68
N VAL A 93 -8.09 -4.26 -13.69
CA VAL A 93 -8.65 -3.49 -12.56
C VAL A 93 -8.60 -4.34 -11.29
N PHE A 94 -7.97 -3.78 -10.25
CA PHE A 94 -7.85 -4.43 -8.95
C PHE A 94 -9.16 -4.31 -8.14
N PRO A 95 -9.64 -5.39 -7.51
CA PRO A 95 -10.87 -5.40 -6.71
C PRO A 95 -10.64 -4.76 -5.33
N ILE A 96 -10.52 -3.42 -5.28
CA ILE A 96 -10.12 -2.68 -4.07
C ILE A 96 -11.08 -2.95 -2.91
N ALA A 97 -12.40 -2.88 -3.16
CA ALA A 97 -13.40 -2.98 -2.09
C ALA A 97 -13.38 -4.36 -1.44
N GLU A 98 -13.34 -5.41 -2.24
CA GLU A 98 -13.34 -6.79 -1.77
C GLU A 98 -12.09 -7.10 -0.93
N VAL A 99 -10.91 -6.68 -1.39
CA VAL A 99 -9.65 -6.90 -0.66
C VAL A 99 -9.56 -5.99 0.58
N ALA A 100 -10.05 -4.76 0.51
CA ALA A 100 -10.14 -3.87 1.69
C ALA A 100 -11.04 -4.44 2.76
N ASP A 101 -12.18 -5.04 2.38
CA ASP A 101 -13.12 -5.67 3.32
C ASP A 101 -12.51 -6.90 4.00
N ILE A 102 -11.75 -7.71 3.25
CA ILE A 102 -10.97 -8.81 3.81
C ILE A 102 -9.94 -8.25 4.82
N GLY A 103 -9.15 -7.26 4.42
CA GLY A 103 -8.15 -6.65 5.29
C GLY A 103 -8.77 -6.10 6.58
N ARG A 104 -9.91 -5.43 6.48
CA ARG A 104 -10.61 -4.83 7.63
C ARG A 104 -11.06 -5.89 8.65
N LYS A 105 -11.51 -7.07 8.21
CA LYS A 105 -11.87 -8.20 9.10
C LYS A 105 -10.68 -8.67 9.93
N HIS A 106 -9.46 -8.56 9.40
CA HIS A 106 -8.22 -9.00 10.03
C HIS A 106 -7.42 -7.84 10.67
N GLY A 107 -7.91 -6.61 10.65
CA GLY A 107 -7.19 -5.43 11.14
C GLY A 107 -5.95 -5.09 10.27
N ILE A 108 -5.99 -5.42 8.97
CA ILE A 108 -4.90 -5.23 8.02
C ILE A 108 -5.26 -4.11 7.04
N PRO A 109 -4.46 -3.03 6.95
CA PRO A 109 -4.69 -1.95 6.00
C PRO A 109 -4.38 -2.39 4.57
N LEU A 110 -5.21 -1.95 3.62
CA LEU A 110 -4.90 -2.03 2.20
C LEU A 110 -4.20 -0.75 1.73
N ILE A 111 -3.02 -0.90 1.17
CA ILE A 111 -2.23 0.16 0.54
C ILE A 111 -2.35 0.00 -0.97
N VAL A 112 -2.77 1.07 -1.66
CA VAL A 112 -2.99 1.03 -3.12
C VAL A 112 -2.10 2.06 -3.81
N ASP A 113 -1.28 1.61 -4.75
CA ASP A 113 -0.61 2.51 -5.68
C ASP A 113 -1.59 2.90 -6.79
N ASN A 114 -2.00 4.18 -6.78
CA ASN A 114 -2.96 4.73 -7.73
C ASN A 114 -2.29 5.57 -8.83
N THR A 115 -1.02 5.33 -9.10
CA THR A 115 -0.22 6.10 -10.09
C THR A 115 -0.85 6.12 -11.47
N ALA A 116 -1.46 5.01 -11.91
CA ALA A 116 -2.03 4.89 -13.25
C ALA A 116 -3.47 5.47 -13.37
N ALA A 117 -4.14 5.78 -12.26
CA ALA A 117 -5.53 6.23 -12.26
C ALA A 117 -5.78 7.46 -11.35
N PRO A 118 -4.88 8.48 -11.29
CA PRO A 118 -5.12 9.65 -10.45
C PRO A 118 -6.38 10.37 -10.94
N VAL A 119 -7.22 10.82 -10.00
CA VAL A 119 -8.51 11.50 -10.25
C VAL A 119 -9.59 10.58 -10.86
N LEU A 120 -9.21 9.57 -11.64
CA LEU A 120 -10.16 8.61 -12.25
C LEU A 120 -10.69 7.61 -11.24
N CYS A 121 -9.85 7.19 -10.30
CA CYS A 121 -10.21 6.33 -9.19
C CYS A 121 -9.83 7.02 -7.88
N ARG A 122 -10.71 6.95 -6.89
CA ARG A 122 -10.47 7.39 -5.52
C ARG A 122 -10.45 6.14 -4.63
N PRO A 123 -9.29 5.50 -4.39
CA PRO A 123 -9.24 4.24 -3.66
C PRO A 123 -9.79 4.30 -2.24
N PHE A 124 -9.81 5.48 -1.60
CA PHE A 124 -10.41 5.67 -0.26
C PHE A 124 -11.92 5.44 -0.26
N ASP A 125 -12.62 5.81 -1.33
CA ASP A 125 -14.06 5.56 -1.46
C ASP A 125 -14.38 4.06 -1.55
N HIS A 126 -13.37 3.23 -1.86
CA HIS A 126 -13.43 1.78 -1.94
C HIS A 126 -12.74 1.06 -0.77
N GLY A 127 -12.32 1.80 0.26
CA GLY A 127 -11.83 1.23 1.51
C GLY A 127 -10.32 1.06 1.63
N ALA A 128 -9.52 1.51 0.67
CA ALA A 128 -8.08 1.61 0.87
C ALA A 128 -7.76 2.51 2.07
N ALA A 129 -6.75 2.12 2.86
CA ALA A 129 -6.32 2.90 4.03
C ALA A 129 -5.28 3.95 3.64
N VAL A 130 -4.38 3.59 2.73
CA VAL A 130 -3.29 4.43 2.24
C VAL A 130 -3.26 4.36 0.73
N THR A 131 -3.00 5.49 0.06
CA THR A 131 -2.65 5.51 -1.36
C THR A 131 -1.24 6.02 -1.58
N THR A 132 -0.55 5.45 -2.56
CA THR A 132 0.75 5.91 -3.01
C THR A 132 0.70 6.36 -4.47
N TYR A 133 1.59 7.28 -4.83
CA TYR A 133 1.69 7.80 -6.19
C TYR A 133 3.14 8.01 -6.58
N SER A 134 3.48 7.64 -7.82
CA SER A 134 4.59 8.24 -8.52
C SER A 134 4.10 9.54 -9.18
N THR A 135 4.41 10.70 -8.58
CA THR A 135 4.06 11.98 -9.19
C THR A 135 4.85 12.28 -10.47
N THR A 136 5.89 11.47 -10.71
CA THR A 136 6.67 11.45 -11.96
C THR A 136 5.80 11.20 -13.20
N LYS A 137 4.69 10.46 -13.04
CA LYS A 137 3.84 9.98 -14.13
C LYS A 137 2.71 10.97 -14.45
N TYR A 138 1.46 10.55 -14.29
CA TYR A 138 0.30 11.34 -14.72
C TYR A 138 0.11 12.65 -13.96
N ILE A 139 0.50 12.71 -12.67
CA ILE A 139 0.38 13.94 -11.87
C ILE A 139 1.34 15.01 -12.39
N GLY A 140 2.61 14.69 -12.61
CA GLY A 140 3.59 15.61 -13.20
C GLY A 140 3.33 15.84 -14.69
N GLY A 141 2.93 14.82 -15.43
CA GLY A 141 2.42 14.86 -16.79
C GLY A 141 3.45 15.11 -17.90
N HIS A 142 4.70 15.47 -17.57
CA HIS A 142 5.70 15.93 -18.54
C HIS A 142 6.98 15.10 -18.56
N GLY A 143 7.15 14.15 -17.63
CA GLY A 143 8.36 13.33 -17.55
C GLY A 143 9.65 14.08 -17.18
N THR A 144 9.53 15.30 -16.67
CA THR A 144 10.68 16.18 -16.39
C THR A 144 11.13 16.16 -14.93
N THR A 145 10.30 15.64 -14.02
CA THR A 145 10.53 15.69 -12.57
C THR A 145 10.16 14.36 -11.94
N ILE A 146 10.99 13.90 -11.01
CA ILE A 146 10.71 12.70 -10.22
C ILE A 146 10.12 13.13 -8.87
N GLY A 147 9.10 12.38 -8.40
CA GLY A 147 8.51 12.59 -7.09
C GLY A 147 7.53 11.49 -6.71
N GLY A 148 7.12 11.50 -5.47
CA GLY A 148 6.13 10.56 -4.94
C GLY A 148 5.24 11.21 -3.89
N LEU A 149 4.12 10.55 -3.59
CA LEU A 149 3.20 10.93 -2.53
C LEU A 149 2.74 9.67 -1.78
N ILE A 150 2.53 9.84 -0.48
CA ILE A 150 1.78 8.91 0.37
C ILE A 150 0.60 9.70 0.93
N LEU A 151 -0.60 9.18 0.80
CA LEU A 151 -1.81 9.79 1.33
C LEU A 151 -2.47 8.86 2.33
N ASP A 152 -2.95 9.42 3.44
CA ASP A 152 -3.75 8.72 4.44
C ASP A 152 -5.24 9.01 4.21
N GLY A 153 -6.05 7.95 4.16
CA GLY A 153 -7.49 8.04 4.00
C GLY A 153 -8.23 8.50 5.25
N GLY A 154 -7.63 8.33 6.44
CA GLY A 154 -8.28 8.58 7.73
C GLY A 154 -9.45 7.65 8.03
N ASN A 155 -9.59 6.56 7.28
CA ASN A 155 -10.72 5.62 7.31
C ASN A 155 -10.35 4.23 7.85
N PHE A 156 -9.13 4.05 8.32
CA PHE A 156 -8.65 2.80 8.93
C PHE A 156 -8.40 3.00 10.42
N ASP A 157 -8.85 2.03 11.22
CA ASP A 157 -8.72 2.07 12.69
C ASP A 157 -7.33 1.54 13.12
N TRP A 158 -6.34 2.41 13.10
CA TRP A 158 -4.96 2.08 13.45
C TRP A 158 -4.78 1.72 14.93
N GLY A 159 -5.60 2.28 15.82
CA GLY A 159 -5.47 2.17 17.27
C GLY A 159 -6.47 1.24 17.96
N GLY A 160 -7.53 0.81 17.25
CA GLY A 160 -8.59 -0.05 17.79
C GLY A 160 -8.37 -1.52 17.43
N ALA A 161 -9.28 -2.09 16.63
CA ALA A 161 -9.21 -3.51 16.23
C ALA A 161 -7.91 -3.90 15.50
N GLY A 162 -7.25 -2.92 14.87
CA GLY A 162 -5.96 -3.11 14.21
C GLY A 162 -4.74 -2.92 15.11
N ALA A 163 -4.88 -2.49 16.36
CA ALA A 163 -3.75 -2.11 17.24
C ALA A 163 -2.73 -3.25 17.40
N ASP A 164 -3.19 -4.47 17.66
CA ASP A 164 -2.33 -5.64 17.82
C ASP A 164 -1.58 -6.00 16.52
N ARG A 165 -2.17 -5.65 15.38
CA ARG A 165 -1.57 -5.82 14.05
C ARG A 165 -0.56 -4.73 13.69
N GLN A 166 -0.64 -3.57 14.36
CA GLN A 166 0.15 -2.39 14.05
C GLN A 166 0.98 -1.92 15.26
N PRO A 167 1.83 -2.81 15.85
CA PRO A 167 2.60 -2.44 17.04
C PRO A 167 3.53 -1.25 16.80
N ALA A 168 4.05 -1.10 15.59
CA ALA A 168 4.90 0.03 15.21
C ALA A 168 4.25 1.40 15.38
N LEU A 169 2.90 1.48 15.30
CA LEU A 169 2.13 2.71 15.44
C LEU A 169 1.48 2.87 16.82
N ASN A 170 1.42 1.79 17.63
CA ASN A 170 0.68 1.73 18.89
C ASN A 170 1.57 1.53 20.12
N THR A 171 2.89 1.45 19.97
CA THR A 171 3.85 1.40 21.06
C THR A 171 4.75 2.63 21.02
N PRO A 172 5.22 3.15 22.18
CA PRO A 172 6.20 4.22 22.18
C PRO A 172 7.43 3.85 21.36
N ASP A 173 7.86 4.76 20.49
CA ASP A 173 9.10 4.56 19.74
C ASP A 173 10.29 4.71 20.70
N PRO A 174 11.22 3.76 20.76
CA PRO A 174 12.37 3.85 21.67
C PRO A 174 13.35 4.97 21.29
N CYS A 175 13.18 5.57 20.12
CA CYS A 175 14.03 6.67 19.64
C CYS A 175 13.48 8.07 19.94
N TYR A 176 12.23 8.17 20.47
CA TYR A 176 11.56 9.44 20.78
C TYR A 176 10.92 9.43 22.16
#